data_e6c520fb1e20397257c8196a26943b50
#
_entry.id   e6c520fb1e20397257c8196a26943b50
#
_cell.length_a   1.000
_cell.length_b   1.000
_cell.length_c   1.000
_cell.angle_alpha   90.00
_cell.angle_beta   90.00
_cell.angle_gamma   90.00
#
_symmetry.space_group_name_H-M   'P 1'
#
loop_
_entity.id
_entity.type
_entity.pdbx_description
1 polymer ?
#
loop_
_entity_poly.entity_id
_entity_poly.type
_entity_poly.pdbx_seq_one_letter_code
_entity_poly.pdbx_strand_id
1 'polypeptide(L)'
;MSTPFLTEHKLFGLFELDPAGKVLYFRTEPEGDSDRVSPADVAGRNFFDEVASFENVEEFRRRIGSFTHSNGQADNFNFTCRLNNDLLPVRVLLARICERSDGKHTKSILVHIRKAFA
;
A
#
# COMPACT_ATOMS: atom_id res chain seq x y z
N MET A 1 14.31 0.31 -20.60
CA MET A 1 13.71 1.11 -19.63
C MET A 1 12.56 0.40 -18.95
N SER A 2 12.57 0.37 -17.66
CA SER A 2 11.53 -0.38 -17.01
C SER A 2 10.31 0.49 -16.76
N THR A 3 9.16 -0.07 -17.02
CA THR A 3 7.90 0.57 -16.77
C THR A 3 7.55 0.31 -15.30
N PRO A 4 6.98 1.27 -14.61
CA PRO A 4 6.52 1.01 -13.25
C PRO A 4 5.58 -0.17 -13.24
N PHE A 5 5.70 -1.03 -12.24
CA PHE A 5 4.86 -2.20 -12.15
C PHE A 5 3.39 -1.80 -12.03
N LEU A 6 3.12 -0.79 -11.20
CA LEU A 6 1.79 -0.23 -11.09
C LEU A 6 1.80 1.20 -11.59
N THR A 7 0.85 1.54 -12.43
CA THR A 7 0.63 2.91 -12.83
C THR A 7 -0.18 3.58 -11.72
N GLU A 8 -0.38 4.89 -11.83
CA GLU A 8 -1.12 5.59 -10.79
C GLU A 8 -2.51 5.00 -10.59
N HIS A 9 -3.15 4.52 -11.66
CA HIS A 9 -4.47 3.91 -11.52
C HIS A 9 -4.43 2.60 -10.76
N LYS A 10 -3.38 1.84 -10.95
CA LYS A 10 -3.29 0.52 -10.36
C LYS A 10 -2.76 0.54 -8.93
N LEU A 11 -2.30 1.70 -8.49
CA LEU A 11 -1.88 1.87 -7.12
C LEU A 11 -3.08 1.88 -6.17
N PHE A 12 -4.25 2.26 -6.68
CA PHE A 12 -5.43 2.35 -5.83
C PHE A 12 -5.99 0.96 -5.57
N GLY A 13 -6.14 0.62 -4.31
CA GLY A 13 -6.67 -0.67 -3.94
C GLY A 13 -6.32 -1.04 -2.52
N LEU A 14 -6.55 -2.28 -2.20
CA LEU A 14 -6.30 -2.82 -0.88
C LEU A 14 -5.13 -3.79 -0.95
N PHE A 15 -4.15 -3.56 -0.09
CA PHE A 15 -2.98 -4.44 0.00
C PHE A 15 -2.91 -5.00 1.40
N GLU A 16 -2.54 -6.26 1.51
CA GLU A 16 -2.19 -6.83 2.80
C GLU A 16 -0.69 -7.10 2.77
N LEU A 17 0.04 -6.52 3.72
CA LEU A 17 1.49 -6.63 3.77
C LEU A 17 1.91 -7.34 5.04
N ASP A 18 2.96 -8.17 4.94
CA ASP A 18 3.55 -8.71 6.15
C ASP A 18 4.41 -7.62 6.81
N PRO A 19 4.92 -7.84 8.01
CA PRO A 19 5.69 -6.78 8.69
C PRO A 19 6.94 -6.33 7.93
N ALA A 20 7.43 -7.13 7.01
CA ALA A 20 8.59 -6.76 6.20
C ALA A 20 8.20 -6.02 4.93
N GLY A 21 6.92 -5.87 4.65
CA GLY A 21 6.46 -5.16 3.49
C GLY A 21 6.16 -6.02 2.28
N LYS A 22 6.17 -7.34 2.46
CA LYS A 22 5.86 -8.23 1.35
C LYS A 22 4.35 -8.30 1.16
N VAL A 23 3.90 -8.22 -0.08
CA VAL A 23 2.48 -8.27 -0.39
C VAL A 23 1.97 -9.69 -0.25
N LEU A 24 1.00 -9.87 0.62
CA LEU A 24 0.34 -11.15 0.82
C LEU A 24 -0.94 -11.23 0.02
N TYR A 25 -1.58 -10.10 -0.20
CA TYR A 25 -2.85 -10.05 -0.91
C TYR A 25 -3.02 -8.66 -1.53
N PHE A 26 -3.66 -8.61 -2.68
CA PHE A 26 -3.88 -7.36 -3.38
C PHE A 26 -5.21 -7.41 -4.11
N ARG A 27 -5.95 -6.31 -4.04
CA ARG A 27 -7.20 -6.18 -4.75
C ARG A 27 -7.30 -4.75 -5.26
N THR A 28 -7.45 -4.59 -6.58
CA THR A 28 -7.57 -3.26 -7.16
C THR A 28 -8.97 -2.71 -6.92
N GLU A 29 -9.05 -1.38 -6.94
CA GLU A 29 -10.35 -0.73 -6.93
C GLU A 29 -11.05 -1.03 -8.24
N PRO A 30 -12.33 -1.29 -8.18
CA PRO A 30 -13.08 -1.62 -9.40
C PRO A 30 -13.45 -0.38 -10.19
N GLU A 31 -12.46 0.23 -10.80
CA GLU A 31 -12.76 1.34 -11.57
C GLU A 31 -12.36 1.15 -12.95
N GLY A 32 -12.99 0.98 -13.88
CA GLY A 32 -12.58 0.79 -15.18
C GLY A 32 -12.32 -0.56 -15.40
N ASP A 33 -11.60 -1.13 -15.61
CA ASP A 33 -11.67 -2.38 -15.82
C ASP A 33 -10.75 -3.07 -16.64
N SER A 34 -10.34 -2.66 -17.66
CA SER A 34 -9.55 -3.44 -18.55
C SER A 34 -8.09 -3.52 -18.16
N ASP A 35 -7.64 -2.67 -17.26
CA ASP A 35 -6.23 -2.66 -16.88
C ASP A 35 -5.95 -3.23 -15.53
N ARG A 36 -6.69 -4.18 -15.11
CA ARG A 36 -6.48 -4.76 -13.80
C ARG A 36 -5.23 -5.57 -13.73
N VAL A 37 -4.49 -5.39 -12.64
CA VAL A 37 -3.34 -6.22 -12.35
C VAL A 37 -3.83 -7.45 -11.59
N SER A 38 -3.40 -8.60 -12.03
CA SER A 38 -3.78 -9.83 -11.34
C SER A 38 -3.17 -9.86 -9.95
N PRO A 39 -3.92 -10.27 -8.93
CA PRO A 39 -3.34 -10.40 -7.60
C PRO A 39 -2.09 -11.28 -7.59
N ALA A 40 -2.03 -12.27 -8.46
CA ALA A 40 -0.89 -13.15 -8.52
C ALA A 40 0.36 -12.44 -9.01
N ASP A 41 0.21 -11.34 -9.73
CA ASP A 41 1.36 -10.60 -10.22
C ASP A 41 2.01 -9.76 -9.15
N VAL A 42 1.28 -9.44 -8.10
CA VAL A 42 1.75 -8.55 -7.05
C VAL A 42 2.14 -9.30 -5.79
N ALA A 43 1.44 -10.40 -5.51
CA ALA A 43 1.68 -11.16 -4.30
C ALA A 43 3.11 -11.69 -4.27
N GLY A 44 3.73 -11.59 -3.12
CA GLY A 44 5.10 -12.04 -2.94
C GLY A 44 6.13 -10.98 -3.20
N ARG A 45 5.75 -9.85 -3.79
CA ARG A 45 6.69 -8.76 -4.06
C ARG A 45 6.74 -7.81 -2.89
N ASN A 46 7.87 -7.14 -2.73
CA ASN A 46 7.96 -6.13 -1.69
C ASN A 46 7.24 -4.87 -2.17
N PHE A 47 6.30 -4.41 -1.35
CA PHE A 47 5.45 -3.30 -1.73
C PHE A 47 6.27 -2.02 -2.00
N PHE A 48 7.21 -1.73 -1.12
CA PHE A 48 7.96 -0.47 -1.22
C PHE A 48 9.03 -0.51 -2.30
N ASP A 49 9.64 -1.66 -2.51
CA ASP A 49 10.74 -1.77 -3.46
C ASP A 49 10.29 -2.11 -4.87
N GLU A 50 9.18 -2.80 -4.99
CA GLU A 50 8.78 -3.33 -6.29
C GLU A 50 7.42 -2.87 -6.78
N VAL A 51 6.51 -2.55 -5.90
CA VAL A 51 5.14 -2.23 -6.29
C VAL A 51 4.87 -0.74 -6.31
N ALA A 52 5.21 -0.05 -5.24
CA ALA A 52 4.98 1.39 -5.14
C ALA A 52 6.09 2.13 -5.86
N SER A 53 5.80 2.62 -7.05
CA SER A 53 6.80 3.19 -7.92
C SER A 53 6.88 4.70 -7.90
N PHE A 54 6.62 5.33 -6.79
CA PHE A 54 6.71 6.78 -6.75
C PHE A 54 8.00 7.23 -6.06
N GLU A 55 8.42 8.44 -6.38
CA GLU A 55 9.74 8.92 -5.97
C GLU A 55 9.92 9.05 -4.48
N ASN A 56 8.89 9.42 -3.76
CA ASN A 56 8.99 9.59 -2.32
C ASN A 56 8.49 8.37 -1.54
N VAL A 57 8.75 7.19 -2.07
CA VAL A 57 8.30 5.94 -1.44
C VAL A 57 8.93 5.74 -0.05
N GLU A 58 10.12 6.27 0.18
CA GLU A 58 10.76 6.10 1.48
C GLU A 58 9.99 6.83 2.59
N GLU A 59 9.40 7.94 2.25
CA GLU A 59 8.56 8.66 3.19
C GLU A 59 7.31 7.85 3.53
N PHE A 60 6.75 7.23 2.51
CA PHE A 60 5.58 6.37 2.67
C PHE A 60 5.92 5.16 3.53
N ARG A 61 7.07 4.55 3.26
CA ARG A 61 7.56 3.41 4.04
C ARG A 61 7.71 3.78 5.52
N ARG A 62 8.21 4.97 5.77
CA ARG A 62 8.42 5.43 7.13
C ARG A 62 7.09 5.60 7.87
N ARG A 63 6.09 6.13 7.18
CA ARG A 63 4.78 6.29 7.78
C ARG A 63 4.16 4.94 8.14
N ILE A 64 4.25 3.99 7.23
CA ILE A 64 3.70 2.67 7.49
C ILE A 64 4.48 1.94 8.57
N GLY A 65 5.81 2.09 8.56
CA GLY A 65 6.65 1.50 9.58
C GLY A 65 6.34 2.04 10.97
N SER A 66 6.08 3.34 11.04
CA SER A 66 5.72 3.97 12.30
C SER A 66 4.43 3.36 12.86
N PHE A 67 3.45 3.14 11.98
CA PHE A 67 2.21 2.50 12.40
C PHE A 67 2.46 1.05 12.84
N THR A 68 3.31 0.35 12.10
CA THR A 68 3.60 -1.06 12.41
C THR A 68 4.17 -1.21 13.82
N HIS A 69 4.96 -0.23 14.25
CA HIS A 69 5.58 -0.28 15.57
C HIS A 69 4.75 0.41 16.65
N SER A 70 3.60 0.93 16.29
CA SER A 70 2.74 1.59 17.26
C SER A 70 1.78 0.57 17.88
N ASN A 71 0.97 1.05 18.81
CA ASN A 71 -0.05 0.19 19.42
C ASN A 71 -1.43 0.40 18.80
N GLY A 72 -1.51 1.21 17.78
CA GLY A 72 -2.79 1.52 17.15
C GLY A 72 -3.33 0.37 16.35
N GLN A 73 -4.65 0.26 16.31
CA GLN A 73 -5.31 -0.76 15.51
C GLN A 73 -5.60 -0.26 14.10
N ALA A 74 -5.75 1.03 13.94
CA ALA A 74 -6.04 1.64 12.65
C ALA A 74 -5.56 3.06 12.64
N ASP A 75 -5.29 3.55 11.43
CA ASP A 75 -4.87 4.93 11.25
C ASP A 75 -5.27 5.35 9.84
N ASN A 76 -5.25 6.64 9.58
CA ASN A 76 -5.42 7.12 8.24
C ASN A 76 -4.66 8.43 8.09
N PHE A 77 -4.23 8.69 6.88
CA PHE A 77 -3.50 9.92 6.60
C PHE A 77 -3.59 10.24 5.11
N ASN A 78 -3.36 11.49 4.80
CA ASN A 78 -3.25 11.92 3.41
C ASN A 78 -1.79 11.92 3.04
N PHE A 79 -1.50 11.52 1.81
CA PHE A 79 -0.13 11.47 1.35
C PHE A 79 -0.12 11.91 -0.11
N THR A 80 0.93 12.58 -0.52
CA THR A 80 1.06 12.97 -1.91
C THR A 80 2.21 12.20 -2.53
N CYS A 81 1.88 11.34 -3.49
CA CYS A 81 2.88 10.57 -4.19
C CYS A 81 3.50 11.42 -5.29
N ARG A 82 4.81 11.34 -5.42
CA ARG A 82 5.51 12.07 -6.48
C ARG A 82 5.84 11.13 -7.60
N LEU A 83 5.28 11.44 -8.77
CA LEU A 83 5.46 10.61 -9.95
C LEU A 83 5.99 11.47 -11.07
N ASN A 84 7.27 11.37 -11.34
CA ASN A 84 7.89 12.19 -12.35
C ASN A 84 7.57 13.66 -12.14
N ASN A 85 6.76 14.24 -12.99
CA ASN A 85 6.41 15.65 -12.87
C ASN A 85 5.03 15.86 -12.27
N ASP A 86 4.42 14.80 -11.79
CA ASP A 86 3.08 14.88 -11.28
C ASP A 86 3.01 14.62 -9.80
N LEU A 87 2.00 15.20 -9.16
CA LEU A 87 1.71 14.94 -7.76
C LEU A 87 0.37 14.24 -7.70
N LEU A 88 0.34 13.11 -7.02
CA LEU A 88 -0.89 12.33 -6.90
C LEU A 88 -1.29 12.25 -5.44
N PRO A 89 -2.29 13.03 -5.03
CA PRO A 89 -2.75 12.97 -3.64
C PRO A 89 -3.59 11.72 -3.41
N VAL A 90 -3.27 11.02 -2.34
CA VAL A 90 -3.98 9.80 -2.00
C VAL A 90 -4.38 9.84 -0.54
N ARG A 91 -5.39 9.06 -0.21
CA ARG A 91 -5.78 8.84 1.16
C ARG A 91 -5.43 7.41 1.52
N VAL A 92 -4.74 7.23 2.62
CA VAL A 92 -4.27 5.93 3.04
C VAL A 92 -4.95 5.54 4.34
N LEU A 93 -5.52 4.34 4.35
CA LEU A 93 -6.10 3.79 5.56
C LEU A 93 -5.30 2.56 5.93
N LEU A 94 -4.95 2.46 7.20
CA LEU A 94 -4.16 1.36 7.71
C LEU A 94 -4.96 0.62 8.77
N ALA A 95 -4.82 -0.70 8.79
CA ALA A 95 -5.44 -1.52 9.82
C ALA A 95 -4.48 -2.65 10.16
N ARG A 96 -4.42 -3.00 11.42
CA ARG A 96 -3.53 -4.02 11.90
C ARG A 96 -4.27 -5.33 12.07
N ILE A 97 -3.68 -6.41 11.57
CA ILE A 97 -4.18 -7.75 11.81
C ILE A 97 -3.21 -8.40 12.78
N CYS A 98 -3.73 -8.83 13.92
CA CYS A 98 -2.90 -9.43 14.97
C CYS A 98 -3.04 -10.94 14.97
N GLU A 99 -2.03 -11.60 15.52
CA GLU A 99 -2.10 -13.03 15.73
C GLU A 99 -3.26 -13.35 16.65
N ARG A 100 -4.00 -14.36 16.30
CA ARG A 100 -5.15 -14.73 17.10
C ARG A 100 -4.74 -15.25 18.48
N SER A 101 -3.62 -15.93 18.55
CA SER A 101 -3.21 -16.61 19.76
C SER A 101 -2.86 -15.66 20.90
N ASP A 102 -2.24 -14.53 20.61
CA ASP A 102 -1.85 -13.61 21.68
C ASP A 102 -2.37 -12.20 21.50
N GLY A 103 -2.87 -11.86 20.31
CA GLY A 103 -3.43 -10.53 20.06
C GLY A 103 -2.41 -9.41 20.11
N LYS A 104 -1.15 -9.73 20.28
CA LYS A 104 -0.11 -8.72 20.40
C LYS A 104 0.81 -8.64 19.22
N HIS A 105 1.05 -9.75 18.56
CA HIS A 105 1.95 -9.75 17.42
C HIS A 105 1.22 -9.32 16.16
N THR A 106 1.81 -8.41 15.43
CA THR A 106 1.26 -8.00 14.15
C THR A 106 1.50 -9.09 13.14
N LYS A 107 0.43 -9.65 12.62
CA LYS A 107 0.53 -10.64 11.57
C LYS A 107 0.70 -9.97 10.23
N SER A 108 -0.09 -8.95 9.99
CA SER A 108 -0.03 -8.21 8.74
C SER A 108 -0.67 -6.85 8.90
N ILE A 109 -0.48 -6.01 7.91
CA ILE A 109 -1.05 -4.66 7.88
C ILE A 109 -1.86 -4.55 6.60
N LEU A 110 -3.08 -4.06 6.74
CA LEU A 110 -3.89 -3.73 5.57
C LEU A 110 -3.60 -2.28 5.20
N VAL A 111 -3.36 -2.05 3.93
CA VAL A 111 -3.08 -0.71 3.40
C VAL A 111 -4.09 -0.47 2.30
N HIS A 112 -4.98 0.47 2.51
CA HIS A 112 -5.98 0.82 1.52
C HIS A 112 -5.65 2.19 0.97
N ILE A 113 -5.36 2.27 -0.31
CA ILE A 113 -4.97 3.50 -0.96
C ILE A 113 -6.09 3.93 -1.89
N ARG A 114 -6.59 5.13 -1.67
CA ARG A 114 -7.68 5.69 -2.44
C ARG A 114 -7.28 7.05 -2.96
N LYS A 115 -7.91 7.47 -4.05
CA LYS A 115 -7.69 8.79 -4.58
C LYS A 115 -8.24 9.82 -3.60
N ALA A 116 -7.47 10.84 -3.31
CA ALA A 116 -7.94 11.91 -2.45
C ALA A 116 -8.51 13.02 -3.32
N PHE A 117 -9.65 13.52 -2.94
CA PHE A 117 -10.28 14.59 -3.67
C PHE A 117 -9.99 15.90 -2.96
N ALA A 118 -9.68 16.89 -3.75
CA ALA A 118 -9.43 18.21 -3.21
C ALA A 118 -10.74 18.83 -2.76
#